data_ae0b62f9ae15056f7165a4a0d97b5ab3
#
_entry.id   ae0b62f9ae15056f7165a4a0d97b5ab3
#
_cell.length_a   1.000
_cell.length_b   1.000
_cell.length_c   1.000
_cell.angle_alpha   90.00
_cell.angle_beta   90.00
_cell.angle_gamma   90.00
#
_symmetry.space_group_name_H-M   'P 1'
#
loop_
_entity.id
_entity.type
_entity.pdbx_description
1 polymer ?
#
loop_
_entity_poly.entity_id
_entity_poly.type
_entity_poly.pdbx_seq_one_letter_code
_entity_poly.pdbx_strand_id
1 'polypeptide(L)'
;MKVGISCIITPREWTWRETFEKARAAGYEAIELVLRDDSELDWDTPPEGLQAIRQMAGDFGLELDSLCPQTSKRIDMLSPDPAVRAEGKDRTKRLLEIAKALGIDGVLVVPGTVTSEVHYDDAYSRALEGFCELAPFAEDIGVTLAIEYVWNKFLLSPLEWKRFLGEIGSERVGLFFDTGNMTIFGFPEQWVKIVGKGVKKVHFKDFKRMMEWKPLLEGDVDFPAVMRELRNIGFDGVCLSEVDPGLAPIEETAAAIRRILEM
;
A
#
# COMPACT_ATOMS: atom_id res chain seq x y z
N MET A 1 15.13 -8.15 1.08
CA MET A 1 13.70 -7.94 1.38
C MET A 1 13.40 -8.31 2.83
N LYS A 2 12.41 -7.66 3.48
CA LYS A 2 12.02 -7.86 4.89
C LYS A 2 10.60 -8.38 5.01
N VAL A 3 10.31 -9.04 6.14
CA VAL A 3 8.98 -9.55 6.50
C VAL A 3 8.20 -8.46 7.20
N GLY A 4 7.08 -8.01 6.62
CA GLY A 4 6.24 -6.96 7.17
C GLY A 4 4.77 -7.35 7.33
N ILE A 5 4.06 -6.56 8.13
CA ILE A 5 2.61 -6.69 8.35
C ILE A 5 1.91 -5.36 8.07
N SER A 6 0.80 -5.41 7.34
CA SER A 6 -0.12 -4.27 7.22
C SER A 6 -1.07 -4.25 8.41
N CYS A 7 -1.17 -3.11 9.08
CA CYS A 7 -2.13 -2.93 10.18
C CYS A 7 -3.57 -2.73 9.69
N ILE A 8 -3.84 -2.79 8.39
CA ILE A 8 -5.21 -2.85 7.86
C ILE A 8 -5.97 -4.02 8.45
N ILE A 9 -5.29 -5.16 8.61
CA ILE A 9 -5.88 -6.42 9.09
C ILE A 9 -5.83 -6.59 10.61
N THR A 10 -5.19 -5.68 11.34
CA THR A 10 -5.12 -5.81 12.81
C THR A 10 -6.43 -5.37 13.48
N PRO A 11 -6.82 -6.01 14.59
CA PRO A 11 -7.98 -5.59 15.37
C PRO A 11 -7.90 -4.11 15.75
N ARG A 12 -9.02 -3.39 15.60
CA ARG A 12 -9.09 -1.94 15.82
C ARG A 12 -8.92 -1.54 17.29
N GLU A 13 -9.23 -2.47 18.21
CA GLU A 13 -9.08 -2.31 19.65
C GLU A 13 -7.64 -2.39 20.15
N TRP A 14 -6.70 -2.86 19.33
CA TRP A 14 -5.29 -2.89 19.72
C TRP A 14 -4.69 -1.49 19.69
N THR A 15 -4.05 -1.11 20.78
CA THR A 15 -3.17 0.06 20.84
C THR A 15 -1.93 -0.16 19.96
N TRP A 16 -1.23 0.91 19.61
CA TRP A 16 0.04 0.78 18.86
C TRP A 16 1.06 -0.05 19.63
N ARG A 17 1.11 0.08 20.95
CA ARG A 17 2.01 -0.74 21.79
C ARG A 17 1.70 -2.23 21.66
N GLU A 18 0.45 -2.61 21.80
CA GLU A 18 0.04 -4.02 21.65
C GLU A 18 0.29 -4.55 20.24
N THR A 19 0.04 -3.72 19.23
CA THR A 19 0.30 -4.05 17.82
C THR A 19 1.79 -4.32 17.58
N PHE A 20 2.67 -3.44 18.06
CA PHE A 20 4.11 -3.59 17.90
C PHE A 20 4.66 -4.78 18.68
N GLU A 21 4.22 -5.00 19.90
CA GLU A 21 4.59 -6.14 20.72
C GLU A 21 4.24 -7.46 20.03
N LYS A 22 2.97 -7.60 19.57
CA LYS A 22 2.50 -8.81 18.89
C LYS A 22 3.19 -9.03 17.55
N ALA A 23 3.33 -7.98 16.73
CA ALA A 23 4.04 -8.08 15.46
C ALA A 23 5.51 -8.52 15.67
N ARG A 24 6.20 -7.93 16.65
CA ARG A 24 7.58 -8.32 16.97
C ARG A 24 7.67 -9.75 17.48
N ALA A 25 6.77 -10.18 18.36
CA ALA A 25 6.71 -11.55 18.88
C ALA A 25 6.45 -12.57 17.76
N ALA A 26 5.59 -12.24 16.78
CA ALA A 26 5.34 -13.05 15.58
C ALA A 26 6.54 -13.08 14.61
N GLY A 27 7.53 -12.20 14.83
CA GLY A 27 8.77 -12.15 14.06
C GLY A 27 8.72 -11.24 12.83
N TYR A 28 7.78 -10.29 12.77
CA TYR A 28 7.82 -9.25 11.77
C TYR A 28 8.99 -8.29 12.02
N GLU A 29 9.49 -7.68 10.95
CA GLU A 29 10.60 -6.74 10.95
C GLU A 29 10.14 -5.32 10.62
N ALA A 30 9.00 -5.21 9.92
CA ALA A 30 8.45 -3.95 9.48
C ALA A 30 6.91 -3.92 9.57
N ILE A 31 6.37 -2.70 9.60
CA ILE A 31 4.94 -2.44 9.74
C ILE A 31 4.47 -1.37 8.74
N GLU A 32 3.33 -1.61 8.12
CA GLU A 32 2.50 -0.56 7.56
C GLU A 32 1.54 -0.04 8.62
N LEU A 33 1.63 1.25 8.93
CA LEU A 33 0.69 1.92 9.83
C LEU A 33 -0.62 2.25 9.11
N VAL A 34 -1.69 2.33 9.88
CA VAL A 34 -3.00 2.73 9.37
C VAL A 34 -3.49 3.97 10.10
N LEU A 35 -3.73 5.02 9.34
CA LEU A 35 -4.38 6.24 9.81
C LEU A 35 -5.89 6.02 9.85
N ARG A 36 -6.51 6.17 11.02
CA ARG A 36 -7.94 5.93 11.23
C ARG A 36 -8.57 7.11 11.97
N ASP A 37 -9.85 7.37 11.68
CA ASP A 37 -10.62 8.33 12.46
C ASP A 37 -10.72 7.88 13.93
N ASP A 38 -10.67 8.82 14.85
CA ASP A 38 -10.83 8.62 16.31
C ASP A 38 -9.85 7.59 16.89
N SER A 39 -8.61 7.55 16.39
CA SER A 39 -7.55 6.65 16.86
C SER A 39 -6.30 7.41 17.32
N GLU A 40 -5.31 6.70 17.87
CA GLU A 40 -4.02 7.28 18.27
C GLU A 40 -3.23 7.87 17.06
N LEU A 41 -3.59 7.48 15.84
CA LEU A 41 -3.02 8.00 14.58
C LEU A 41 -4.16 8.40 13.64
N ASP A 42 -4.44 9.68 13.58
CA ASP A 42 -5.42 10.31 12.72
C ASP A 42 -4.86 11.51 11.94
N TRP A 43 -5.72 12.22 11.18
CA TRP A 43 -5.33 13.39 10.39
C TRP A 43 -4.79 14.55 11.20
N ASP A 44 -5.19 14.67 12.48
CA ASP A 44 -4.92 15.78 13.37
C ASP A 44 -3.91 15.43 14.46
N THR A 45 -3.34 14.20 14.43
CA THR A 45 -2.31 13.77 15.38
C THR A 45 -1.17 14.79 15.41
N PRO A 46 -0.85 15.34 16.59
CA PRO A 46 0.16 16.38 16.71
C PRO A 46 1.59 15.82 16.53
N PRO A 47 2.59 16.67 16.22
CA PRO A 47 3.96 16.22 15.97
C PRO A 47 4.57 15.35 17.08
N GLU A 48 4.30 15.67 18.35
CA GLU A 48 4.74 14.89 19.50
C GLU A 48 4.10 13.49 19.54
N GLY A 49 2.82 13.36 19.12
CA GLY A 49 2.15 12.06 19.00
C GLY A 49 2.77 11.20 17.89
N LEU A 50 3.05 11.80 16.72
CA LEU A 50 3.74 11.12 15.64
C LEU A 50 5.14 10.66 16.05
N GLN A 51 5.88 11.52 16.77
CA GLN A 51 7.20 11.17 17.30
C GLN A 51 7.13 10.03 18.32
N ALA A 52 6.11 10.02 19.19
CA ALA A 52 5.92 8.96 20.18
C ALA A 52 5.65 7.60 19.50
N ILE A 53 4.81 7.55 18.46
CA ILE A 53 4.56 6.32 17.69
C ILE A 53 5.86 5.85 17.03
N ARG A 54 6.61 6.75 16.37
CA ARG A 54 7.89 6.43 15.73
C ARG A 54 8.90 5.86 16.73
N GLN A 55 9.05 6.52 17.89
CA GLN A 55 9.97 6.06 18.93
C GLN A 55 9.56 4.69 19.47
N MET A 56 8.28 4.49 19.73
CA MET A 56 7.75 3.21 20.19
C MET A 56 8.04 2.07 19.21
N ALA A 57 7.83 2.27 17.89
CA ALA A 57 8.19 1.27 16.89
C ALA A 57 9.69 0.93 16.94
N GLY A 58 10.55 1.95 17.08
CA GLY A 58 12.00 1.79 17.24
C GLY A 58 12.38 1.01 18.51
N ASP A 59 11.69 1.22 19.64
CA ASP A 59 11.92 0.50 20.90
C ASP A 59 11.62 -1.00 20.75
N PHE A 60 10.66 -1.36 19.91
CA PHE A 60 10.38 -2.76 19.55
C PHE A 60 11.28 -3.29 18.42
N GLY A 61 12.15 -2.46 17.84
CA GLY A 61 13.01 -2.85 16.72
C GLY A 61 12.24 -3.11 15.42
N LEU A 62 11.14 -2.38 15.22
CA LEU A 62 10.31 -2.46 14.01
C LEU A 62 10.54 -1.24 13.12
N GLU A 63 10.68 -1.49 11.81
CA GLU A 63 10.69 -0.45 10.79
C GLU A 63 9.27 -0.02 10.44
N LEU A 64 9.04 1.28 10.30
CA LEU A 64 7.80 1.81 9.73
C LEU A 64 7.97 1.95 8.22
N ASP A 65 7.31 1.09 7.44
CA ASP A 65 7.51 0.99 5.98
C ASP A 65 6.57 1.90 5.18
N SER A 66 5.29 1.87 5.51
CA SER A 66 4.26 2.60 4.77
C SER A 66 3.14 3.11 5.68
N LEU A 67 2.35 4.05 5.16
CA LEU A 67 1.17 4.60 5.82
C LEU A 67 -0.05 4.49 4.90
N CYS A 68 -1.11 3.84 5.38
CA CYS A 68 -2.37 3.67 4.66
C CYS A 68 -3.51 4.44 5.35
N PRO A 69 -4.33 5.24 4.64
CA PRO A 69 -5.50 5.88 5.23
C PRO A 69 -6.73 4.96 5.19
N GLN A 70 -7.31 4.67 6.35
CA GLN A 70 -8.59 3.98 6.54
C GLN A 70 -9.59 4.88 7.27
N THR A 71 -9.98 5.98 6.65
CA THR A 71 -10.81 7.01 7.27
C THR A 71 -12.11 7.24 6.49
N SER A 72 -13.06 7.91 7.12
CA SER A 72 -14.29 8.40 6.47
C SER A 72 -14.00 9.49 5.44
N LYS A 73 -12.94 10.26 5.62
CA LYS A 73 -12.44 11.30 4.72
C LYS A 73 -11.70 10.66 3.55
N ARG A 74 -12.42 10.29 2.49
CA ARG A 74 -11.84 9.61 1.33
C ARG A 74 -10.95 10.52 0.49
N ILE A 75 -9.91 9.94 -0.08
CA ILE A 75 -9.15 10.53 -1.19
C ILE A 75 -9.89 10.14 -2.48
N ASP A 76 -10.42 11.11 -3.22
CA ASP A 76 -11.10 10.85 -4.49
C ASP A 76 -10.66 11.88 -5.54
N MET A 77 -9.70 11.48 -6.35
CA MET A 77 -9.20 12.26 -7.48
C MET A 77 -9.93 11.97 -8.79
N LEU A 78 -10.83 10.97 -8.80
CA LEU A 78 -11.61 10.59 -9.99
C LEU A 78 -12.95 11.32 -10.06
N SER A 79 -13.41 11.95 -8.96
CA SER A 79 -14.70 12.62 -8.86
C SER A 79 -14.93 13.62 -10.01
N PRO A 80 -16.15 13.69 -10.56
CA PRO A 80 -16.52 14.75 -11.50
C PRO A 80 -16.50 16.15 -10.83
N ASP A 81 -16.72 16.23 -9.51
CA ASP A 81 -16.68 17.49 -8.77
C ASP A 81 -15.23 17.94 -8.52
N PRO A 82 -14.81 19.11 -9.06
CA PRO A 82 -13.46 19.62 -8.88
C PRO A 82 -13.13 19.96 -7.41
N ALA A 83 -14.13 20.29 -6.57
CA ALA A 83 -13.90 20.57 -5.16
C ALA A 83 -13.49 19.28 -4.41
N VAL A 84 -14.15 18.17 -4.72
CA VAL A 84 -13.82 16.84 -4.16
C VAL A 84 -12.41 16.42 -4.58
N ARG A 85 -12.03 16.65 -5.86
CA ARG A 85 -10.67 16.34 -6.32
C ARG A 85 -9.61 17.20 -5.64
N ALA A 86 -9.90 18.50 -5.44
CA ALA A 86 -8.99 19.40 -4.72
C ALA A 86 -8.79 18.94 -3.27
N GLU A 87 -9.86 18.60 -2.56
CA GLU A 87 -9.79 18.05 -1.20
C GLU A 87 -9.02 16.71 -1.17
N GLY A 88 -9.22 15.85 -2.16
CA GLY A 88 -8.45 14.59 -2.29
C GLY A 88 -6.94 14.82 -2.42
N LYS A 89 -6.55 15.83 -3.21
CA LYS A 89 -5.13 16.24 -3.35
C LYS A 89 -4.57 16.80 -2.03
N ASP A 90 -5.31 17.67 -1.34
CA ASP A 90 -4.86 18.26 -0.07
C ASP A 90 -4.71 17.17 1.02
N ARG A 91 -5.62 16.23 1.09
CA ARG A 91 -5.49 15.05 1.98
C ARG A 91 -4.28 14.20 1.63
N THR A 92 -3.99 14.01 0.34
CA THR A 92 -2.81 13.25 -0.08
C THR A 92 -1.52 13.98 0.36
N LYS A 93 -1.43 15.31 0.22
CA LYS A 93 -0.30 16.07 0.74
C LYS A 93 -0.16 15.93 2.26
N ARG A 94 -1.28 16.03 2.99
CA ARG A 94 -1.28 15.83 4.44
C ARG A 94 -0.83 14.42 4.84
N LEU A 95 -1.25 13.39 4.12
CA LEU A 95 -0.79 12.01 4.33
C LEU A 95 0.72 11.86 4.15
N LEU A 96 1.27 12.48 3.10
CA LEU A 96 2.70 12.52 2.83
C LEU A 96 3.48 13.24 3.96
N GLU A 97 2.96 14.36 4.48
CA GLU A 97 3.56 15.10 5.62
C GLU A 97 3.58 14.24 6.90
N ILE A 98 2.47 13.55 7.21
CA ILE A 98 2.39 12.64 8.36
C ILE A 98 3.41 11.49 8.21
N ALA A 99 3.47 10.88 7.03
CA ALA A 99 4.46 9.83 6.74
C ALA A 99 5.89 10.34 6.94
N LYS A 100 6.22 11.53 6.44
CA LYS A 100 7.52 12.18 6.65
C LYS A 100 7.85 12.37 8.13
N ALA A 101 6.89 12.85 8.93
CA ALA A 101 7.07 13.05 10.36
C ALA A 101 7.28 11.72 11.12
N LEU A 102 6.61 10.66 10.71
CA LEU A 102 6.81 9.30 11.21
C LEU A 102 8.14 8.67 10.75
N GLY A 103 8.82 9.26 9.77
CA GLY A 103 10.02 8.70 9.15
C GLY A 103 9.73 7.57 8.17
N ILE A 104 8.52 7.51 7.66
CA ILE A 104 8.04 6.57 6.63
C ILE A 104 8.38 7.14 5.25
N ASP A 105 8.82 6.28 4.32
CA ASP A 105 9.23 6.69 2.98
C ASP A 105 8.17 6.43 1.89
N GLY A 106 6.98 5.92 2.27
CA GLY A 106 5.91 5.68 1.31
C GLY A 106 4.50 5.69 1.90
N VAL A 107 3.53 6.13 1.11
CA VAL A 107 2.10 6.09 1.47
C VAL A 107 1.31 5.28 0.45
N LEU A 108 0.26 4.61 0.92
CA LEU A 108 -0.72 3.96 0.06
C LEU A 108 -1.85 4.92 -0.27
N VAL A 109 -2.19 5.05 -1.55
CA VAL A 109 -3.34 5.85 -1.99
C VAL A 109 -4.18 5.08 -3.00
N VAL A 110 -5.49 5.04 -2.74
CA VAL A 110 -6.50 4.63 -3.72
C VAL A 110 -7.13 5.91 -4.30
N PRO A 111 -7.02 6.15 -5.61
CA PRO A 111 -7.37 7.47 -6.19
C PRO A 111 -8.88 7.73 -6.31
N GLY A 112 -9.71 6.77 -6.01
CA GLY A 112 -11.17 6.81 -6.19
C GLY A 112 -11.67 5.57 -6.94
N THR A 113 -12.93 5.57 -7.35
CA THR A 113 -13.60 4.43 -8.00
C THR A 113 -14.28 4.87 -9.29
N VAL A 114 -14.10 4.12 -10.36
CA VAL A 114 -14.88 4.26 -11.60
C VAL A 114 -16.29 3.73 -11.38
N THR A 115 -17.30 4.52 -11.75
CA THR A 115 -18.72 4.18 -11.61
C THR A 115 -19.46 4.45 -12.92
N SER A 116 -20.80 4.27 -12.93
CA SER A 116 -21.63 4.64 -14.10
C SER A 116 -21.61 6.15 -14.38
N GLU A 117 -21.35 6.98 -13.37
CA GLU A 117 -21.30 8.45 -13.45
C GLU A 117 -19.87 8.98 -13.63
N VAL A 118 -18.85 8.15 -13.36
CA VAL A 118 -17.42 8.48 -13.53
C VAL A 118 -16.89 7.66 -14.69
N HIS A 119 -16.90 8.24 -15.88
CA HIS A 119 -16.43 7.58 -17.10
C HIS A 119 -14.93 7.30 -17.01
N TYR A 120 -14.52 6.19 -17.60
CA TYR A 120 -13.15 5.66 -17.45
C TYR A 120 -12.07 6.59 -17.99
N ASP A 121 -12.30 7.16 -19.18
CA ASP A 121 -11.39 8.11 -19.84
C ASP A 121 -11.26 9.43 -19.08
N ASP A 122 -12.39 9.93 -18.54
CA ASP A 122 -12.39 11.08 -17.64
C ASP A 122 -11.64 10.78 -16.34
N ALA A 123 -11.88 9.59 -15.74
CA ALA A 123 -11.18 9.13 -14.54
C ALA A 123 -9.66 9.08 -14.76
N TYR A 124 -9.24 8.54 -15.93
CA TYR A 124 -7.84 8.48 -16.29
C TYR A 124 -7.22 9.89 -16.39
N SER A 125 -7.88 10.80 -17.10
CA SER A 125 -7.41 12.16 -17.29
C SER A 125 -7.29 12.93 -15.96
N ARG A 126 -8.33 12.82 -15.10
CA ARG A 126 -8.37 13.46 -13.77
C ARG A 126 -7.30 12.90 -12.84
N ALA A 127 -7.12 11.59 -12.81
CA ALA A 127 -6.06 10.95 -12.01
C ALA A 127 -4.68 11.41 -12.48
N LEU A 128 -4.44 11.38 -13.79
CA LEU A 128 -3.16 11.82 -14.37
C LEU A 128 -2.84 13.26 -13.97
N GLU A 129 -3.80 14.18 -14.14
CA GLU A 129 -3.67 15.58 -13.70
C GLU A 129 -3.32 15.66 -12.21
N GLY A 130 -4.10 14.96 -11.36
CA GLY A 130 -3.92 14.99 -9.91
C GLY A 130 -2.56 14.45 -9.46
N PHE A 131 -2.09 13.34 -10.04
CA PHE A 131 -0.79 12.79 -9.68
C PHE A 131 0.38 13.58 -10.26
N CYS A 132 0.25 14.19 -11.46
CA CYS A 132 1.24 15.13 -11.97
C CYS A 132 1.41 16.37 -11.09
N GLU A 133 0.32 16.88 -10.48
CA GLU A 133 0.37 17.98 -9.52
C GLU A 133 0.99 17.57 -8.17
N LEU A 134 0.78 16.33 -7.72
CA LEU A 134 1.29 15.81 -6.45
C LEU A 134 2.75 15.34 -6.52
N ALA A 135 3.21 14.91 -7.68
CA ALA A 135 4.54 14.35 -7.87
C ALA A 135 5.67 15.28 -7.41
N PRO A 136 5.71 16.58 -7.76
CA PRO A 136 6.76 17.50 -7.28
C PRO A 136 6.76 17.64 -5.75
N PHE A 137 5.60 17.61 -5.11
CA PHE A 137 5.50 17.67 -3.65
C PHE A 137 6.06 16.39 -3.01
N ALA A 138 5.74 15.20 -3.55
CA ALA A 138 6.28 13.93 -3.09
C ALA A 138 7.81 13.86 -3.26
N GLU A 139 8.35 14.43 -4.35
CA GLU A 139 9.79 14.54 -4.60
C GLU A 139 10.47 15.46 -3.58
N ASP A 140 9.91 16.64 -3.32
CA ASP A 140 10.45 17.63 -2.40
C ASP A 140 10.57 17.10 -0.97
N ILE A 141 9.54 16.43 -0.48
CA ILE A 141 9.56 15.87 0.88
C ILE A 141 10.23 14.49 0.96
N GLY A 142 10.51 13.85 -0.18
CA GLY A 142 11.19 12.57 -0.28
C GLY A 142 10.37 11.36 0.17
N VAL A 143 9.03 11.43 0.06
CA VAL A 143 8.10 10.33 0.38
C VAL A 143 7.45 9.80 -0.89
N THR A 144 7.40 8.50 -1.05
CA THR A 144 6.81 7.82 -2.22
C THR A 144 5.30 7.81 -2.15
N LEU A 145 4.64 8.21 -3.22
CA LEU A 145 3.20 8.11 -3.41
C LEU A 145 2.91 6.82 -4.17
N ALA A 146 2.57 5.76 -3.45
CA ALA A 146 2.28 4.46 -4.02
C ALA A 146 0.77 4.26 -4.19
N ILE A 147 0.35 4.06 -5.44
CA ILE A 147 -1.05 3.93 -5.83
C ILE A 147 -1.41 2.45 -5.84
N GLU A 148 -2.47 2.05 -5.16
CA GLU A 148 -2.94 0.67 -5.12
C GLU A 148 -4.17 0.46 -6.01
N TYR A 149 -4.18 -0.68 -6.71
CA TYR A 149 -5.37 -1.24 -7.34
C TYR A 149 -6.13 -2.13 -6.33
N VAL A 150 -7.38 -1.75 -6.00
CA VAL A 150 -8.22 -2.41 -5.00
C VAL A 150 -9.61 -2.78 -5.54
N TRP A 151 -9.72 -3.20 -6.79
CA TRP A 151 -11.01 -3.48 -7.48
C TRP A 151 -11.89 -2.25 -7.68
N ASN A 152 -11.30 -1.09 -7.67
CA ASN A 152 -11.93 0.21 -7.91
C ASN A 152 -12.23 0.47 -9.40
N LYS A 153 -12.07 -0.54 -10.25
CA LYS A 153 -12.33 -0.49 -11.71
C LYS A 153 -11.49 0.55 -12.45
N PHE A 154 -10.30 0.84 -11.95
CA PHE A 154 -9.39 1.82 -12.53
C PHE A 154 -8.00 1.20 -12.73
N LEU A 155 -7.36 1.45 -13.89
CA LEU A 155 -6.06 0.89 -14.29
C LEU A 155 -6.05 -0.65 -14.25
N LEU A 156 -6.81 -1.28 -15.13
CA LEU A 156 -7.15 -2.70 -15.08
C LEU A 156 -6.08 -3.64 -15.65
N SER A 157 -4.98 -3.12 -16.21
CA SER A 157 -3.93 -3.93 -16.80
C SER A 157 -2.52 -3.39 -16.50
N PRO A 158 -1.50 -4.26 -16.47
CA PRO A 158 -0.13 -3.81 -16.23
C PRO A 158 0.44 -2.91 -17.34
N LEU A 159 -0.06 -3.03 -18.57
CA LEU A 159 0.34 -2.15 -19.67
C LEU A 159 -0.19 -0.73 -19.46
N GLU A 160 -1.41 -0.61 -18.96
CA GLU A 160 -2.04 0.66 -18.62
C GLU A 160 -1.32 1.33 -17.44
N TRP A 161 -0.97 0.56 -16.40
CA TRP A 161 -0.14 1.03 -15.30
C TRP A 161 1.22 1.55 -15.77
N LYS A 162 1.91 0.79 -16.60
CA LYS A 162 3.22 1.22 -17.15
C LYS A 162 3.10 2.53 -17.91
N ARG A 163 2.05 2.67 -18.72
CA ARG A 163 1.75 3.90 -19.46
C ARG A 163 1.47 5.06 -18.51
N PHE A 164 0.55 4.88 -17.56
CA PHE A 164 0.13 5.89 -16.60
C PHE A 164 1.30 6.43 -15.78
N LEU A 165 2.13 5.54 -15.23
CA LEU A 165 3.33 5.95 -14.49
C LEU A 165 4.37 6.65 -15.39
N GLY A 166 4.49 6.23 -16.64
CA GLY A 166 5.35 6.89 -17.64
C GLY A 166 4.88 8.29 -17.99
N GLU A 167 3.56 8.53 -18.04
CA GLU A 167 2.98 9.85 -18.30
C GLU A 167 3.13 10.79 -17.09
N ILE A 168 3.11 10.29 -15.84
CA ILE A 168 3.43 11.08 -14.64
C ILE A 168 4.92 11.43 -14.60
N GLY A 169 5.79 10.51 -14.97
CA GLY A 169 7.22 10.74 -15.13
C GLY A 169 8.01 10.99 -13.83
N SER A 170 7.50 10.58 -12.67
CA SER A 170 8.14 10.77 -11.38
C SER A 170 8.62 9.43 -10.78
N GLU A 171 9.83 9.41 -10.23
CA GLU A 171 10.33 8.25 -9.49
C GLU A 171 9.69 8.10 -8.10
N ARG A 172 9.01 9.14 -7.61
CA ARG A 172 8.31 9.15 -6.32
C ARG A 172 6.82 8.78 -6.45
N VAL A 173 6.35 8.47 -7.66
CA VAL A 173 5.00 7.94 -7.87
C VAL A 173 5.12 6.54 -8.47
N GLY A 174 4.39 5.55 -7.90
CA GLY A 174 4.45 4.19 -8.38
C GLY A 174 3.31 3.32 -7.92
N LEU A 175 3.43 2.04 -8.23
CA LEU A 175 2.45 1.01 -7.88
C LEU A 175 2.72 0.49 -6.46
N PHE A 176 1.69 0.49 -5.62
CA PHE A 176 1.60 -0.40 -4.47
C PHE A 176 1.05 -1.73 -5.00
N PHE A 177 1.93 -2.68 -5.17
CA PHE A 177 1.61 -3.97 -5.80
C PHE A 177 1.01 -4.93 -4.78
N ASP A 178 -0.18 -5.45 -5.05
CA ASP A 178 -0.84 -6.46 -4.23
C ASP A 178 -1.03 -7.75 -5.02
N THR A 179 -0.46 -8.85 -4.54
CA THR A 179 -0.48 -10.13 -5.25
C THR A 179 -1.88 -10.68 -5.44
N GLY A 180 -2.74 -10.57 -4.43
CA GLY A 180 -4.12 -11.07 -4.50
C GLY A 180 -5.01 -10.22 -5.39
N ASN A 181 -4.94 -8.88 -5.25
CA ASN A 181 -5.77 -7.97 -6.04
C ASN A 181 -5.56 -8.15 -7.55
N MET A 182 -4.33 -8.47 -7.98
CA MET A 182 -3.99 -8.65 -9.39
C MET A 182 -4.54 -9.94 -10.00
N THR A 183 -4.85 -10.98 -9.19
CA THR A 183 -5.32 -12.28 -9.69
C THR A 183 -6.64 -12.20 -10.46
N ILE A 184 -7.45 -11.18 -10.20
CA ILE A 184 -8.74 -10.98 -10.88
C ILE A 184 -8.56 -10.66 -12.38
N PHE A 185 -7.49 -9.96 -12.75
CA PHE A 185 -7.26 -9.50 -14.12
C PHE A 185 -6.00 -10.06 -14.77
N GLY A 186 -5.33 -11.02 -14.12
CA GLY A 186 -4.14 -11.61 -14.70
C GLY A 186 -3.27 -12.36 -13.70
N PHE A 187 -2.00 -12.42 -14.00
CA PHE A 187 -1.00 -13.14 -13.24
C PHE A 187 -0.06 -12.14 -12.57
N PRO A 188 0.04 -12.13 -11.22
CA PRO A 188 0.81 -11.14 -10.47
C PRO A 188 2.25 -10.95 -10.94
N GLU A 189 2.96 -12.03 -11.28
CA GLU A 189 4.33 -11.98 -11.79
C GLU A 189 4.46 -11.20 -13.10
N GLN A 190 3.44 -11.25 -13.96
CA GLN A 190 3.44 -10.48 -15.21
C GLN A 190 3.29 -8.98 -14.95
N TRP A 191 2.54 -8.60 -13.90
CA TRP A 191 2.42 -7.21 -13.48
C TRP A 191 3.78 -6.67 -13.03
N VAL A 192 4.47 -7.39 -12.15
CA VAL A 192 5.82 -7.01 -11.69
C VAL A 192 6.76 -6.83 -12.86
N LYS A 193 6.81 -7.81 -13.77
CA LYS A 193 7.68 -7.78 -14.96
C LYS A 193 7.42 -6.56 -15.86
N ILE A 194 6.15 -6.22 -16.10
CA ILE A 194 5.75 -5.17 -17.05
C ILE A 194 5.91 -3.78 -16.44
N VAL A 195 5.46 -3.58 -15.19
CA VAL A 195 5.56 -2.31 -14.48
C VAL A 195 7.02 -2.00 -14.10
N GLY A 196 7.80 -3.03 -13.80
CA GLY A 196 9.23 -2.90 -13.53
C GLY A 196 9.51 -2.06 -12.29
N LYS A 197 10.46 -1.13 -12.37
CA LYS A 197 10.84 -0.22 -11.25
C LYS A 197 9.72 0.72 -10.79
N GLY A 198 8.59 0.72 -11.49
CA GLY A 198 7.37 1.39 -11.03
C GLY A 198 6.71 0.71 -9.82
N VAL A 199 7.04 -0.56 -9.51
CA VAL A 199 6.64 -1.22 -8.27
C VAL A 199 7.46 -0.61 -7.12
N LYS A 200 6.77 0.00 -6.14
CA LYS A 200 7.39 0.72 -5.02
C LYS A 200 7.18 0.05 -3.68
N LYS A 201 6.01 -0.52 -3.46
CA LYS A 201 5.59 -1.21 -2.22
C LYS A 201 4.86 -2.49 -2.58
N VAL A 202 4.81 -3.44 -1.65
CA VAL A 202 4.27 -4.78 -1.92
C VAL A 202 3.39 -5.27 -0.76
N HIS A 203 2.15 -5.65 -1.10
CA HIS A 203 1.28 -6.47 -0.26
C HIS A 203 1.28 -7.92 -0.75
N PHE A 204 1.41 -8.86 0.16
CA PHE A 204 1.19 -10.26 -0.09
C PHE A 204 -0.19 -10.68 0.43
N LYS A 205 -1.04 -11.06 -0.51
CA LYS A 205 -2.32 -11.74 -0.33
C LYS A 205 -2.32 -13.00 -1.16
N ASP A 206 -3.16 -13.94 -0.80
CA ASP A 206 -3.37 -15.13 -1.62
C ASP A 206 -4.86 -15.40 -1.79
N PHE A 207 -5.25 -15.68 -3.02
CA PHE A 207 -6.63 -15.99 -3.39
C PHE A 207 -6.68 -17.30 -4.16
N LYS A 208 -7.80 -17.99 -4.01
CA LYS A 208 -8.16 -19.13 -4.83
C LYS A 208 -9.39 -18.80 -5.65
N ARG A 209 -9.43 -19.22 -6.91
CA ARG A 209 -10.58 -18.97 -7.80
C ARG A 209 -10.98 -17.47 -7.84
N MET A 210 -10.01 -16.61 -7.99
CA MET A 210 -10.12 -15.16 -8.14
C MET A 210 -10.46 -14.38 -6.86
N MET A 211 -11.31 -14.86 -5.96
CA MET A 211 -11.78 -14.05 -4.81
C MET A 211 -11.95 -14.84 -3.51
N GLU A 212 -11.62 -16.11 -3.48
CA GLU A 212 -11.64 -16.89 -2.25
C GLU A 212 -10.37 -16.63 -1.45
N TRP A 213 -10.46 -15.86 -0.38
CA TRP A 213 -9.34 -15.55 0.51
C TRP A 213 -8.69 -16.80 1.08
N LYS A 214 -7.39 -16.87 1.04
CA LYS A 214 -6.58 -17.98 1.57
C LYS A 214 -5.41 -17.47 2.42
N PRO A 215 -4.94 -18.30 3.37
CA PRO A 215 -3.59 -18.12 3.91
C PRO A 215 -2.56 -18.10 2.77
N LEU A 216 -1.45 -17.39 3.00
CA LEU A 216 -0.36 -17.38 2.02
C LEU A 216 0.12 -18.80 1.69
N LEU A 217 0.39 -19.09 0.44
CA LEU A 217 0.81 -20.38 -0.11
C LEU A 217 -0.33 -21.43 -0.22
N GLU A 218 -1.57 -21.07 0.06
CA GLU A 218 -2.73 -21.97 -0.09
C GLU A 218 -3.67 -21.57 -1.23
N GLY A 219 -3.43 -20.42 -1.85
CA GLY A 219 -4.16 -19.90 -2.99
C GLY A 219 -3.54 -20.28 -4.35
N ASP A 220 -3.83 -19.46 -5.34
CA ASP A 220 -3.41 -19.65 -6.73
C ASP A 220 -2.25 -18.71 -7.14
N VAL A 221 -1.71 -17.88 -6.24
CA VAL A 221 -0.56 -17.02 -6.52
C VAL A 221 0.72 -17.84 -6.67
N ASP A 222 1.38 -17.73 -7.82
CA ASP A 222 2.72 -18.32 -8.06
C ASP A 222 3.80 -17.46 -7.39
N PHE A 223 3.96 -17.61 -6.06
CA PHE A 223 4.96 -16.86 -5.30
C PHE A 223 6.40 -17.06 -5.80
N PRO A 224 6.85 -18.26 -6.21
CA PRO A 224 8.16 -18.42 -6.86
C PRO A 224 8.33 -17.52 -8.09
N ALA A 225 7.30 -17.42 -8.95
CA ALA A 225 7.34 -16.54 -10.11
C ALA A 225 7.32 -15.06 -9.71
N VAL A 226 6.47 -14.67 -8.75
CA VAL A 226 6.44 -13.30 -8.21
C VAL A 226 7.80 -12.90 -7.64
N MET A 227 8.41 -13.75 -6.81
CA MET A 227 9.71 -13.47 -6.19
C MET A 227 10.83 -13.36 -7.21
N ARG A 228 10.82 -14.20 -8.24
CA ARG A 228 11.77 -14.09 -9.35
C ARG A 228 11.66 -12.73 -10.03
N GLU A 229 10.46 -12.26 -10.35
CA GLU A 229 10.28 -10.99 -11.02
C GLU A 229 10.56 -9.78 -10.11
N LEU A 230 10.23 -9.83 -8.82
CA LEU A 230 10.63 -8.80 -7.85
C LEU A 230 12.17 -8.65 -7.78
N ARG A 231 12.90 -9.77 -7.76
CA ARG A 231 14.37 -9.74 -7.82
C ARG A 231 14.89 -9.19 -9.14
N ASN A 232 14.27 -9.57 -10.26
CA ASN A 232 14.66 -9.10 -11.61
C ASN A 232 14.56 -7.59 -11.75
N ILE A 233 13.57 -6.96 -11.13
CA ILE A 233 13.43 -5.49 -11.12
C ILE A 233 14.29 -4.79 -10.07
N GLY A 234 14.98 -5.55 -9.21
CA GLY A 234 15.82 -5.04 -8.13
C GLY A 234 15.04 -4.54 -6.92
N PHE A 235 13.82 -5.06 -6.68
CA PHE A 235 13.07 -4.74 -5.47
C PHE A 235 13.74 -5.37 -4.24
N ASP A 236 14.03 -4.54 -3.23
CA ASP A 236 14.65 -4.96 -1.95
C ASP A 236 13.94 -4.34 -0.74
N GLY A 237 12.67 -4.01 -0.89
CA GLY A 237 11.83 -3.41 0.14
C GLY A 237 11.19 -4.44 1.07
N VAL A 238 10.13 -4.02 1.74
CA VAL A 238 9.32 -4.85 2.63
C VAL A 238 8.22 -5.56 1.84
N CYS A 239 7.99 -6.83 2.15
CA CYS A 239 6.82 -7.59 1.70
C CYS A 239 5.85 -7.65 2.88
N LEU A 240 4.77 -6.88 2.80
CA LEU A 240 3.77 -6.73 3.84
C LEU A 240 2.67 -7.78 3.68
N SER A 241 2.33 -8.53 4.73
CA SER A 241 1.13 -9.37 4.69
C SER A 241 -0.13 -8.54 4.86
N GLU A 242 -1.12 -8.84 4.05
CA GLU A 242 -2.50 -8.37 4.24
C GLU A 242 -3.44 -9.58 4.25
N VAL A 243 -3.27 -10.46 5.24
CA VAL A 243 -4.04 -11.68 5.46
C VAL A 243 -4.79 -11.56 6.78
N ASP A 244 -6.11 -11.69 6.74
CA ASP A 244 -6.97 -11.61 7.92
C ASP A 244 -6.54 -12.64 8.98
N PRO A 245 -6.30 -12.24 10.25
CA PRO A 245 -5.93 -13.17 11.34
C PRO A 245 -6.97 -14.27 11.59
N GLY A 246 -8.21 -14.09 11.13
CA GLY A 246 -9.23 -15.12 11.15
C GLY A 246 -9.01 -16.23 10.13
N LEU A 247 -8.18 -16.00 9.09
CA LEU A 247 -7.77 -17.02 8.12
C LEU A 247 -6.51 -17.75 8.57
N ALA A 248 -5.54 -17.02 9.08
CA ALA A 248 -4.30 -17.57 9.62
C ALA A 248 -3.73 -16.70 10.72
N PRO A 249 -3.22 -17.28 11.82
CA PRO A 249 -2.50 -16.53 12.85
C PRO A 249 -1.36 -15.70 12.26
N ILE A 250 -1.09 -14.54 12.87
CA ILE A 250 -0.05 -13.63 12.36
C ILE A 250 1.35 -14.26 12.39
N GLU A 251 1.61 -15.19 13.31
CA GLU A 251 2.87 -15.95 13.40
C GLU A 251 3.04 -16.90 12.22
N GLU A 252 1.96 -17.58 11.81
CA GLU A 252 1.97 -18.49 10.65
C GLU A 252 2.12 -17.68 9.35
N THR A 253 1.46 -16.54 9.26
CA THR A 253 1.58 -15.63 8.12
C THR A 253 3.00 -15.07 8.01
N ALA A 254 3.63 -14.66 9.11
CA ALA A 254 5.03 -14.23 9.12
C ALA A 254 5.98 -15.35 8.67
N ALA A 255 5.73 -16.58 9.12
CA ALA A 255 6.52 -17.75 8.70
C ALA A 255 6.32 -18.04 7.20
N ALA A 256 5.10 -17.89 6.68
CA ALA A 256 4.82 -18.05 5.25
C ALA A 256 5.57 -17.01 4.41
N ILE A 257 5.61 -15.73 4.81
CA ILE A 257 6.39 -14.70 4.10
C ILE A 257 7.87 -15.08 4.07
N ARG A 258 8.47 -15.51 5.20
CA ARG A 258 9.88 -15.95 5.21
C ARG A 258 10.13 -17.04 4.18
N ARG A 259 9.26 -18.06 4.12
CA ARG A 259 9.35 -19.12 3.11
C ARG A 259 9.24 -18.57 1.68
N ILE A 260 8.36 -17.61 1.44
CA ILE A 260 8.21 -16.95 0.13
C ILE A 260 9.50 -16.19 -0.22
N LEU A 261 10.09 -15.46 0.73
CA LEU A 261 11.33 -14.72 0.49
C LEU A 261 12.53 -15.62 0.17
N GLU A 262 12.50 -16.89 0.56
CA GLU A 262 13.54 -17.90 0.26
C GLU A 262 13.34 -18.57 -1.11
N MET A 263 12.19 -18.44 -1.76
CA MET A 263 11.90 -18.98 -3.09
C MET A 263 12.63 -18.15 -4.18
#